data_17ac20bf86f1a22ef96b87ad2a249987
#
_entry.id   17ac20bf86f1a22ef96b87ad2a249987
#
_cell.length_a   1.000
_cell.length_b   1.000
_cell.length_c   1.000
_cell.angle_alpha   90.00
_cell.angle_beta   90.00
_cell.angle_gamma   90.00
#
_symmetry.space_group_name_H-M   'P 1'
#
loop_
_entity.id
_entity.type
_entity.pdbx_description
1 polymer ?
#
loop_
_entity_poly.entity_id
_entity_poly.type
_entity_poly.pdbx_seq_one_letter_code
_entity_poly.pdbx_strand_id
1 'polypeptide(L)'
;KLIMLDEPSMGLAPLMVAQVMEVITSVNQAGASVLLIEQNARAALKVAHRGYVLDSGKVTLEGSAAELRQDPQVVAAYLGA
;
A
#
# COMPACT_ATOMS: atom_id res chain seq x y z
N LYS A 1 -15.29 -1.73 11.63
CA LYS A 1 -15.65 -1.11 10.37
C LYS A 1 -14.54 -1.32 9.37
N LEU A 2 -14.88 -1.72 8.16
CA LEU A 2 -13.93 -1.91 7.06
C LEU A 2 -14.15 -0.83 6.01
N ILE A 3 -13.07 -0.16 5.64
CA ILE A 3 -13.08 0.83 4.56
C ILE A 3 -12.22 0.27 3.42
N MET A 4 -12.76 0.30 2.20
CA MET A 4 -12.04 -0.16 1.01
C MET A 4 -11.76 1.03 0.11
N LEU A 5 -10.49 1.19 -0.28
CA LEU A 5 -10.04 2.27 -1.13
C LEU A 5 -9.32 1.69 -2.35
N ASP A 6 -9.75 2.09 -3.54
CA ASP A 6 -9.22 1.60 -4.80
C ASP A 6 -8.39 2.70 -5.47
N GLU A 7 -7.08 2.54 -5.42
CA GLU A 7 -6.09 3.42 -6.02
C GLU A 7 -6.32 4.91 -5.70
N PRO A 8 -6.38 5.27 -4.40
CA PRO A 8 -6.68 6.64 -4.02
C PRO A 8 -5.61 7.66 -4.40
N SER A 9 -4.38 7.21 -4.70
CA SER A 9 -3.29 8.12 -5.08
C SER A 9 -3.12 8.28 -6.59
N MET A 10 -3.92 7.59 -7.40
CA MET A 10 -3.76 7.63 -8.85
C MET A 10 -3.89 9.06 -9.37
N GLY A 11 -2.90 9.48 -10.16
CA GLY A 11 -2.89 10.80 -10.77
C GLY A 11 -2.51 11.96 -9.85
N LEU A 12 -2.21 11.70 -8.59
CA LEU A 12 -1.85 12.74 -7.63
C LEU A 12 -0.35 13.04 -7.64
N ALA A 13 -0.01 14.30 -7.39
CA ALA A 13 1.38 14.70 -7.18
C ALA A 13 1.93 14.08 -5.88
N PRO A 14 3.26 13.88 -5.78
CA PRO A 14 3.85 13.20 -4.60
C PRO A 14 3.46 13.79 -3.25
N LEU A 15 3.38 15.11 -3.14
CA LEU A 15 2.97 15.74 -1.88
C LEU A 15 1.53 15.36 -1.50
N MET A 16 0.64 15.30 -2.49
CA MET A 16 -0.75 14.93 -2.25
C MET A 16 -0.89 13.45 -1.92
N VAL A 17 -0.04 12.61 -2.51
CA VAL A 17 0.01 11.18 -2.15
C VAL A 17 0.33 11.03 -0.67
N ALA A 18 1.32 11.76 -0.17
CA ALA A 18 1.68 11.73 1.24
C ALA A 18 0.51 12.15 2.13
N GLN A 19 -0.23 13.18 1.74
CA GLN A 19 -1.41 13.65 2.48
C GLN A 19 -2.51 12.61 2.53
N VAL A 20 -2.78 11.94 1.41
CA VAL A 20 -3.77 10.86 1.36
C VAL A 20 -3.37 9.71 2.29
N MET A 21 -2.10 9.33 2.29
CA MET A 21 -1.62 8.25 3.16
C MET A 21 -1.69 8.62 4.64
N GLU A 22 -1.49 9.90 4.98
CA GLU A 22 -1.69 10.38 6.35
C GLU A 22 -3.15 10.24 6.79
N VAL A 23 -4.09 10.57 5.92
CA VAL A 23 -5.53 10.42 6.20
C VAL A 23 -5.86 8.95 6.43
N ILE A 24 -5.34 8.06 5.59
CA ILE A 24 -5.56 6.62 5.73
C ILE A 24 -5.03 6.12 7.07
N THR A 25 -3.85 6.54 7.46
CA THR A 25 -3.27 6.20 8.76
C THR A 25 -4.15 6.67 9.89
N SER A 26 -4.63 7.91 9.82
CA SER A 26 -5.50 8.49 10.86
C SER A 26 -6.81 7.71 11.01
N VAL A 27 -7.42 7.34 9.88
CA VAL A 27 -8.66 6.57 9.88
C VAL A 27 -8.43 5.20 10.51
N ASN A 28 -7.33 4.56 10.19
CA ASN A 28 -6.99 3.26 10.77
C ASN A 28 -6.74 3.38 12.28
N GLN A 29 -6.01 4.39 12.70
CA GLN A 29 -5.74 4.61 14.13
C GLN A 29 -7.00 4.93 14.91
N ALA A 30 -8.00 5.49 14.25
CA ALA A 30 -9.30 5.77 14.87
C ALA A 30 -10.17 4.52 15.00
N GLY A 31 -9.71 3.36 14.56
CA GLY A 31 -10.37 2.08 14.77
C GLY A 31 -10.92 1.39 13.53
N ALA A 32 -10.81 1.98 12.35
CA ALA A 32 -11.27 1.34 11.12
C ALA A 32 -10.17 0.45 10.54
N SER A 33 -10.57 -0.72 10.03
CA SER A 33 -9.69 -1.52 9.19
C SER A 33 -9.75 -0.96 7.77
N VAL A 34 -8.61 -0.90 7.10
CA VAL A 34 -8.53 -0.34 5.75
C VAL A 34 -7.95 -1.39 4.79
N LEU A 35 -8.68 -1.67 3.72
CA LEU A 35 -8.16 -2.43 2.59
C LEU A 35 -7.79 -1.44 1.50
N LEU A 36 -6.50 -1.34 1.22
CA LEU A 36 -5.96 -0.38 0.27
C LEU A 36 -5.48 -1.10 -0.97
N ILE A 37 -6.04 -0.76 -2.12
CA ILE A 37 -5.58 -1.26 -3.41
C ILE A 37 -4.77 -0.12 -4.04
N GLU A 38 -3.49 -0.37 -4.33
CA GLU A 38 -2.60 0.71 -4.73
C GLU A 38 -1.48 0.21 -5.63
N GLN A 39 -1.25 0.88 -6.75
CA GLN A 39 -0.10 0.62 -7.61
C GLN A 39 1.17 1.26 -7.06
N ASN A 40 1.03 2.37 -6.34
CA ASN A 40 2.17 3.03 -5.71
C ASN A 40 2.60 2.22 -4.49
N ALA A 41 3.36 1.16 -4.73
CA ALA A 41 3.75 0.22 -3.70
C ALA A 41 4.60 0.88 -2.61
N ARG A 42 5.47 1.83 -3.00
CA ARG A 42 6.32 2.52 -2.04
C ARG A 42 5.47 3.27 -1.00
N ALA A 43 4.47 4.02 -1.46
CA ALA A 43 3.59 4.75 -0.55
C ALA A 43 2.72 3.82 0.28
N ALA A 44 2.14 2.80 -0.36
CA ALA A 44 1.27 1.84 0.34
C ALA A 44 2.02 1.09 1.44
N LEU A 45 3.23 0.62 1.17
CA LEU A 45 3.99 -0.16 2.13
C LEU A 45 4.51 0.66 3.30
N LYS A 46 4.56 1.99 3.16
CA LYS A 46 4.91 2.86 4.29
C LYS A 46 3.83 2.88 5.36
N VAL A 47 2.57 2.72 4.97
CA VAL A 47 1.44 2.83 5.90
C VAL A 47 0.78 1.49 6.20
N ALA A 48 0.99 0.48 5.37
CA ALA A 48 0.38 -0.83 5.55
C ALA A 48 1.06 -1.61 6.67
N HIS A 49 0.27 -2.50 7.30
CA HIS A 49 0.79 -3.48 8.24
C HIS A 49 1.11 -4.78 7.51
N ARG A 50 0.29 -5.12 6.52
CA ARG A 50 0.43 -6.36 5.77
C ARG A 50 0.08 -6.09 4.31
N GLY A 51 0.71 -6.81 3.41
CA GLY A 51 0.46 -6.64 1.99
C GLY A 51 0.33 -7.96 1.23
N TYR A 52 -0.34 -7.85 0.11
CA TYR A 52 -0.52 -8.94 -0.85
C TYR A 52 -0.16 -8.39 -2.23
N VAL A 53 0.74 -9.07 -2.92
CA VAL A 53 1.11 -8.67 -4.29
C VAL A 53 0.29 -9.51 -5.25
N LEU A 54 -0.49 -8.83 -6.11
CA LEU A 54 -1.29 -9.49 -7.14
C LEU A 54 -0.64 -9.31 -8.50
N ASP A 55 -0.58 -10.40 -9.25
CA ASP A 55 -0.10 -10.40 -10.61
C ASP A 55 -1.03 -11.27 -11.43
N SER A 56 -1.63 -10.68 -12.47
CA SER A 56 -2.58 -11.37 -13.35
C SER A 56 -3.71 -12.04 -12.56
N GLY A 57 -4.23 -11.33 -11.55
CA GLY A 57 -5.33 -11.82 -10.74
C GLY A 57 -4.99 -12.84 -9.68
N LYS A 58 -3.69 -13.10 -9.47
CA LYS A 58 -3.25 -14.09 -8.49
C LYS A 58 -2.35 -13.44 -7.45
N VAL A 59 -2.47 -13.88 -6.20
CA VAL A 59 -1.55 -13.49 -5.14
C VAL A 59 -0.24 -14.24 -5.34
N THR A 60 0.82 -13.49 -5.64
CA THR A 60 2.15 -14.06 -5.86
C THR A 60 3.05 -13.97 -4.63
N LEU A 61 2.81 -12.99 -3.79
CA LEU A 61 3.56 -12.78 -2.55
C LEU A 61 2.62 -12.22 -1.50
N GLU A 62 2.88 -12.56 -0.23
CA GLU A 62 2.20 -11.94 0.89
C GLU A 62 3.13 -11.91 2.11
N GLY A 63 2.90 -10.96 3.00
CA GLY A 63 3.68 -10.85 4.22
C GLY A 63 3.45 -9.53 4.91
N SER A 64 4.20 -9.27 5.97
CA SER A 64 4.20 -7.97 6.62
C SER A 64 4.75 -6.92 5.65
N ALA A 65 4.36 -5.67 5.88
CA ALA A 65 4.90 -4.58 5.07
C ALA A 65 6.42 -4.50 5.17
N ALA A 66 6.97 -4.76 6.37
CA ALA A 66 8.41 -4.77 6.57
C ALA A 66 9.12 -5.83 5.72
N GLU A 67 8.54 -7.04 5.66
CA GLU A 67 9.08 -8.12 4.85
C GLU A 67 9.02 -7.77 3.36
N LEU A 68 7.89 -7.24 2.92
CA LEU A 68 7.70 -6.91 1.50
C LEU A 68 8.63 -5.78 1.05
N ARG A 69 8.88 -4.80 1.90
CA ARG A 69 9.82 -3.72 1.56
C ARG A 69 11.23 -4.21 1.31
N GLN A 70 11.60 -5.35 1.87
CA GLN A 70 12.94 -5.93 1.74
C GLN A 70 12.99 -7.08 0.75
N ASP A 71 11.85 -7.54 0.26
CA ASP A 71 11.81 -8.65 -0.69
C ASP A 71 12.42 -8.23 -2.03
N PRO A 72 13.44 -8.96 -2.53
CA PRO A 72 14.11 -8.58 -3.78
C PRO A 72 13.18 -8.47 -4.99
N GLN A 73 12.17 -9.33 -5.06
CA GLN A 73 11.20 -9.30 -6.16
C GLN A 73 10.35 -8.04 -6.10
N VAL A 74 9.93 -7.65 -4.90
CA VAL A 74 9.14 -6.43 -4.69
C VAL A 74 9.97 -5.20 -5.03
N VAL A 75 11.20 -5.15 -4.53
CA VAL A 75 12.11 -4.03 -4.78
C VAL A 75 12.34 -3.86 -6.29
N ALA A 76 12.64 -4.95 -6.99
CA ALA A 76 12.91 -4.91 -8.42
C ALA A 76 11.69 -4.50 -9.24
N ALA A 77 10.50 -5.01 -8.90
CA ALA A 77 9.31 -4.82 -9.70
C ALA A 77 8.55 -3.53 -9.39
N TYR A 78 8.55 -3.09 -8.13
CA TYR A 78 7.64 -2.04 -7.69
C TYR A 78 8.29 -0.86 -6.98
N LEU A 79 9.43 -1.02 -6.38
CA LEU A 79 10.05 0.05 -5.59
C LEU A 79 11.10 0.84 -6.35
N GLY A 80 11.41 0.43 -7.56
CA GLY A 80 12.25 1.18 -8.47
C GLY A 80 13.65 1.43 -7.94
N ALA A 81 14.23 0.45 -7.33
CA ALA A 81 15.50 0.56 -6.62
C ALA A 81 16.61 1.27 -7.37
#